data_5f81edd1fcfb27dc03c7c7bb46dad871
#
_entry.id   5f81edd1fcfb27dc03c7c7bb46dad871
#
_cell.length_a   1.000
_cell.length_b   1.000
_cell.length_c   1.000
_cell.angle_alpha   90.00
_cell.angle_beta   90.00
_cell.angle_gamma   90.00
#
_symmetry.space_group_name_H-M   'P 1'
#
loop_
_entity.id
_entity.type
_entity.pdbx_description
1 polymer ?
#
loop_
_entity_poly.entity_id
_entity_poly.type
_entity_poly.pdbx_seq_one_letter_code
_entity_poly.pdbx_strand_id
1 'polypeptide(L)'
;MSAPVSTEACAGGFADPPMEAAFAFRAAMTAMARPGEVQEIGAALKAPAGVSQAAAALLLTLTGPETGVFLASGADSAELRAWLAFHTGAPVAEAGEAEFALGSWQALLPLQQYRAGTPEYPDRSATLIVEAAGFAPPNAVLRGPGIKDSTRMALPGITELQGNACGYPLGLDFFFTCGAELAALPRSTQITAGD
;
A
#
# COMPACT_ATOMS: atom_id res chain seq x y z
N MET A 1 11.98 -14.00 -27.27
CA MET A 1 12.83 -14.90 -26.47
C MET A 1 12.77 -14.38 -25.03
N SER A 2 11.97 -15.02 -24.15
CA SER A 2 11.94 -14.67 -22.72
C SER A 2 13.28 -15.04 -22.08
N ALA A 3 13.91 -14.10 -21.40
CA ALA A 3 15.06 -14.40 -20.56
C ALA A 3 14.64 -15.42 -19.48
N PRO A 4 15.52 -16.35 -19.10
CA PRO A 4 15.20 -17.28 -18.02
C PRO A 4 14.95 -16.48 -16.74
N VAL A 5 13.79 -16.70 -16.10
CA VAL A 5 13.49 -16.17 -14.78
C VAL A 5 14.56 -16.72 -13.83
N SER A 6 15.30 -15.83 -13.15
CA SER A 6 16.34 -16.29 -12.22
C SER A 6 15.67 -17.04 -11.06
N THR A 7 16.32 -18.06 -10.55
CA THR A 7 15.82 -18.84 -9.39
C THR A 7 15.60 -17.95 -8.17
N GLU A 8 16.32 -16.82 -8.07
CA GLU A 8 16.16 -15.80 -7.02
C GLU A 8 14.86 -15.02 -7.15
N ALA A 9 14.38 -14.74 -8.36
CA ALA A 9 13.10 -14.04 -8.58
C ALA A 9 11.89 -14.90 -8.15
N CYS A 10 12.04 -16.21 -8.10
CA CYS A 10 11.02 -17.14 -7.60
C CYS A 10 11.17 -17.43 -6.10
N ALA A 11 12.25 -16.94 -5.47
CA ALA A 11 12.48 -17.11 -4.04
C ALA A 11 11.68 -16.07 -3.24
N GLY A 12 11.40 -16.38 -1.99
CA GLY A 12 10.58 -15.54 -1.14
C GLY A 12 9.10 -15.93 -1.22
N GLY A 13 8.23 -15.02 -0.82
CA GLY A 13 6.81 -15.34 -0.67
C GLY A 13 6.49 -15.91 0.71
N PHE A 14 5.22 -16.24 0.92
CA PHE A 14 4.77 -16.86 2.16
C PHE A 14 5.25 -18.31 2.27
N ALA A 15 5.67 -18.74 3.47
CA ALA A 15 6.05 -20.14 3.73
C ALA A 15 4.81 -21.04 3.85
N ASP A 16 3.73 -20.52 4.45
CA ASP A 16 2.40 -21.13 4.50
C ASP A 16 1.38 -20.13 3.94
N PRO A 17 1.23 -20.07 2.59
CA PRO A 17 0.44 -19.03 1.94
C PRO A 17 -1.00 -18.89 2.47
N PRO A 18 -1.79 -19.96 2.70
CA PRO A 18 -3.15 -19.81 3.20
C PRO A 18 -3.23 -19.16 4.58
N MET A 19 -2.34 -19.55 5.49
CA MET A 19 -2.33 -19.02 6.87
C MET A 19 -1.76 -17.63 6.92
N GLU A 20 -0.61 -17.41 6.30
CA GLU A 20 0.07 -16.10 6.33
C GLU A 20 -0.72 -15.02 5.58
N ALA A 21 -1.34 -15.35 4.44
CA ALA A 21 -2.24 -14.43 3.73
C ALA A 21 -3.48 -14.08 4.58
N ALA A 22 -4.05 -15.03 5.31
CA ALA A 22 -5.19 -14.75 6.20
C ALA A 22 -4.80 -13.82 7.35
N PHE A 23 -3.60 -13.98 7.92
CA PHE A 23 -3.08 -13.06 8.94
C PHE A 23 -2.79 -11.67 8.36
N ALA A 24 -2.14 -11.59 7.20
CA ALA A 24 -1.84 -10.34 6.52
C ALA A 24 -3.11 -9.59 6.13
N PHE A 25 -4.12 -10.29 5.60
CA PHE A 25 -5.41 -9.71 5.29
C PHE A 25 -6.10 -9.11 6.53
N ARG A 26 -6.10 -9.85 7.65
CA ARG A 26 -6.67 -9.37 8.91
C ARG A 26 -5.95 -8.13 9.43
N ALA A 27 -4.63 -8.09 9.36
CA ALA A 27 -3.84 -6.94 9.76
C ALA A 27 -4.11 -5.73 8.86
N ALA A 28 -4.18 -5.92 7.53
CA ALA A 28 -4.54 -4.88 6.57
C ALA A 28 -5.95 -4.31 6.84
N MET A 29 -6.94 -5.17 7.06
CA MET A 29 -8.30 -4.77 7.43
C MET A 29 -8.33 -4.03 8.77
N THR A 30 -7.54 -4.46 9.76
CA THR A 30 -7.45 -3.79 11.07
C THR A 30 -6.83 -2.41 10.92
N ALA A 31 -5.75 -2.27 10.16
CA ALA A 31 -5.12 -0.98 9.89
C ALA A 31 -6.09 0.00 9.21
N MET A 32 -6.85 -0.46 8.20
CA MET A 32 -7.89 0.35 7.55
C MET A 32 -9.06 0.71 8.48
N ALA A 33 -9.46 -0.21 9.36
CA ALA A 33 -10.55 0.03 10.31
C ALA A 33 -10.14 0.92 11.50
N ARG A 34 -8.83 1.04 11.78
CA ARG A 34 -8.28 1.79 12.91
C ARG A 34 -7.10 2.66 12.46
N PRO A 35 -7.35 3.73 11.72
CA PRO A 35 -6.29 4.61 11.19
C PRO A 35 -5.41 5.13 12.31
N GLY A 36 -4.08 5.09 12.11
CA GLY A 36 -3.08 5.50 13.09
C GLY A 36 -2.59 4.38 14.03
N GLU A 37 -3.22 3.19 14.02
CA GLU A 37 -2.66 2.01 14.68
C GLU A 37 -1.67 1.29 13.74
N VAL A 38 -0.48 0.96 14.26
CA VAL A 38 0.53 0.18 13.53
C VAL A 38 0.27 -1.31 13.76
N GLN A 39 0.24 -2.07 12.68
CA GLN A 39 0.14 -3.53 12.66
C GLN A 39 1.47 -4.13 12.21
N GLU A 40 1.74 -5.38 12.53
CA GLU A 40 2.89 -6.13 12.05
C GLU A 40 2.43 -7.23 11.09
N ILE A 41 3.03 -7.28 9.88
CA ILE A 41 2.75 -8.32 8.88
C ILE A 41 4.02 -8.73 8.14
N GLY A 42 4.08 -9.98 7.72
CA GLY A 42 5.16 -10.47 6.84
C GLY A 42 6.55 -10.50 7.48
N ALA A 43 6.68 -10.50 8.82
CA ALA A 43 7.98 -10.42 9.50
C ALA A 43 8.97 -11.52 9.09
N ALA A 44 8.49 -12.70 8.72
CA ALA A 44 9.31 -13.81 8.23
C ALA A 44 9.51 -13.81 6.70
N LEU A 45 8.82 -12.90 5.97
CA LEU A 45 8.84 -12.86 4.52
C LEU A 45 10.19 -12.35 3.98
N LYS A 46 10.72 -13.04 2.98
CA LYS A 46 11.85 -12.55 2.20
C LYS A 46 11.29 -11.73 1.03
N ALA A 47 11.24 -10.42 1.22
CA ALA A 47 10.79 -9.50 0.20
C ALA A 47 11.86 -9.29 -0.90
N PRO A 48 11.47 -8.95 -2.14
CA PRO A 48 12.42 -8.50 -3.16
C PRO A 48 13.20 -7.25 -2.72
N ALA A 49 14.37 -7.05 -3.32
CA ALA A 49 15.19 -5.89 -3.01
C ALA A 49 14.42 -4.57 -3.22
N GLY A 50 14.51 -3.65 -2.25
CA GLY A 50 13.84 -2.35 -2.30
C GLY A 50 12.35 -2.35 -1.92
N VAL A 51 11.80 -3.50 -1.49
CA VAL A 51 10.41 -3.64 -1.04
C VAL A 51 10.41 -4.11 0.42
N SER A 52 9.62 -3.46 1.26
CA SER A 52 9.46 -3.86 2.67
C SER A 52 8.69 -5.19 2.78
N GLN A 53 8.88 -5.91 3.87
CA GLN A 53 8.15 -7.15 4.14
C GLN A 53 6.64 -6.91 4.20
N ALA A 54 6.23 -5.80 4.79
CA ALA A 54 4.82 -5.42 4.86
C ALA A 54 4.24 -5.11 3.48
N ALA A 55 4.95 -4.39 2.61
CA ALA A 55 4.51 -4.13 1.25
C ALA A 55 4.42 -5.42 0.42
N ALA A 56 5.42 -6.30 0.52
CA ALA A 56 5.41 -7.59 -0.14
C ALA A 56 4.25 -8.47 0.35
N ALA A 57 3.97 -8.50 1.66
CA ALA A 57 2.84 -9.23 2.23
C ALA A 57 1.48 -8.70 1.74
N LEU A 58 1.34 -7.36 1.61
CA LEU A 58 0.15 -6.74 1.01
C LEU A 58 -0.03 -7.16 -0.45
N LEU A 59 1.02 -7.10 -1.26
CA LEU A 59 0.97 -7.53 -2.66
C LEU A 59 0.56 -9.00 -2.78
N LEU A 60 1.19 -9.91 -2.02
CA LEU A 60 0.85 -11.34 -2.02
C LEU A 60 -0.59 -11.62 -1.60
N THR A 61 -1.16 -10.76 -0.77
CA THR A 61 -2.49 -10.96 -0.17
C THR A 61 -3.61 -10.33 -0.99
N LEU A 62 -3.36 -9.15 -1.58
CA LEU A 62 -4.39 -8.30 -2.15
C LEU A 62 -4.36 -8.26 -3.68
N THR A 63 -3.33 -8.82 -4.32
CA THR A 63 -3.22 -8.77 -5.79
C THR A 63 -3.31 -10.14 -6.42
N GLY A 64 -3.74 -10.18 -7.68
CA GLY A 64 -3.94 -11.39 -8.46
C GLY A 64 -3.98 -11.08 -9.96
N PRO A 65 -4.28 -12.09 -10.82
CA PRO A 65 -4.21 -11.93 -12.27
C PRO A 65 -5.08 -10.82 -12.86
N GLU A 66 -6.14 -10.42 -12.15
CA GLU A 66 -7.06 -9.36 -12.57
C GLU A 66 -6.78 -8.02 -11.88
N THR A 67 -5.75 -7.94 -11.04
CA THR A 67 -5.43 -6.78 -10.22
C THR A 67 -4.18 -6.08 -10.75
N GLY A 68 -4.33 -4.99 -11.49
CA GLY A 68 -3.22 -4.22 -12.04
C GLY A 68 -2.40 -3.51 -10.93
N VAL A 69 -1.09 -3.61 -11.02
CA VAL A 69 -0.17 -2.97 -10.06
C VAL A 69 0.75 -2.00 -10.80
N PHE A 70 0.71 -0.73 -10.38
CA PHE A 70 1.68 0.28 -10.81
C PHE A 70 2.91 0.23 -9.90
N LEU A 71 4.08 0.14 -10.50
CA LEU A 71 5.36 0.21 -9.80
C LEU A 71 6.01 1.56 -10.10
N ALA A 72 6.08 2.42 -9.08
CA ALA A 72 6.67 3.73 -9.24
C ALA A 72 8.21 3.67 -9.41
N SER A 73 8.79 4.74 -9.93
CA SER A 73 10.24 4.85 -10.08
C SER A 73 10.98 4.53 -8.78
N GLY A 74 12.02 3.70 -8.86
CA GLY A 74 12.76 3.20 -7.70
C GLY A 74 12.24 1.88 -7.12
N ALA A 75 10.94 1.59 -7.25
CA ALA A 75 10.38 0.27 -6.96
C ALA A 75 10.35 -0.63 -8.20
N ASP A 76 10.20 -0.04 -9.39
CA ASP A 76 10.10 -0.78 -10.65
C ASP A 76 11.46 -1.41 -11.03
N SER A 77 11.59 -2.69 -10.72
CA SER A 77 12.76 -3.51 -11.07
C SER A 77 12.33 -4.79 -11.79
N ALA A 78 13.24 -5.33 -12.61
CA ALA A 78 13.00 -6.61 -13.30
C ALA A 78 12.77 -7.75 -12.28
N GLU A 79 13.43 -7.69 -11.14
CA GLU A 79 13.28 -8.66 -10.04
C GLU A 79 11.87 -8.59 -9.45
N LEU A 80 11.40 -7.40 -9.07
CA LEU A 80 10.06 -7.23 -8.49
C LEU A 80 8.96 -7.60 -9.50
N ARG A 81 9.12 -7.22 -10.78
CA ARG A 81 8.18 -7.61 -11.85
C ARG A 81 8.08 -9.13 -11.99
N ALA A 82 9.23 -9.83 -12.00
CA ALA A 82 9.27 -11.28 -12.09
C ALA A 82 8.68 -11.95 -10.84
N TRP A 83 8.97 -11.43 -9.66
CA TRP A 83 8.45 -11.91 -8.38
C TRP A 83 6.93 -11.74 -8.31
N LEU A 84 6.41 -10.55 -8.67
CA LEU A 84 4.97 -10.26 -8.69
C LEU A 84 4.24 -11.21 -9.66
N ALA A 85 4.75 -11.35 -10.89
CA ALA A 85 4.17 -12.25 -11.88
C ALA A 85 4.17 -13.71 -11.43
N PHE A 86 5.25 -14.16 -10.77
CA PHE A 86 5.36 -15.55 -10.30
C PHE A 86 4.43 -15.84 -9.13
N HIS A 87 4.39 -14.98 -8.12
CA HIS A 87 3.65 -15.24 -6.89
C HIS A 87 2.17 -14.89 -6.96
N THR A 88 1.80 -13.87 -7.72
CA THR A 88 0.42 -13.36 -7.74
C THR A 88 -0.24 -13.43 -9.12
N GLY A 89 0.56 -13.46 -10.19
CA GLY A 89 0.06 -13.32 -11.56
C GLY A 89 -0.42 -11.91 -11.89
N ALA A 90 -0.26 -10.94 -10.99
CA ALA A 90 -0.72 -9.56 -11.19
C ALA A 90 0.03 -8.87 -12.33
N PRO A 91 -0.68 -8.25 -13.28
CA PRO A 91 -0.05 -7.49 -14.36
C PRO A 91 0.50 -6.16 -13.82
N VAL A 92 1.65 -5.74 -14.33
CA VAL A 92 2.12 -4.36 -14.15
C VAL A 92 1.33 -3.46 -15.09
N ALA A 93 0.73 -2.41 -14.55
CA ALA A 93 -0.19 -1.51 -15.23
C ALA A 93 0.29 -0.05 -15.16
N GLU A 94 -0.27 0.81 -15.99
CA GLU A 94 -0.10 2.26 -15.90
C GLU A 94 -0.85 2.83 -14.69
N ALA A 95 -0.39 3.96 -14.15
CA ALA A 95 -0.92 4.55 -12.91
C ALA A 95 -2.45 4.77 -12.95
N GLY A 96 -2.99 5.22 -14.10
CA GLY A 96 -4.42 5.48 -14.27
C GLY A 96 -5.29 4.22 -14.41
N GLU A 97 -4.69 3.04 -14.58
CA GLU A 97 -5.38 1.77 -14.77
C GLU A 97 -5.20 0.82 -13.56
N ALA A 98 -4.19 1.08 -12.73
CA ALA A 98 -3.83 0.21 -11.62
C ALA A 98 -4.85 0.26 -10.46
N GLU A 99 -5.11 -0.89 -9.84
CA GLU A 99 -5.84 -1.01 -8.58
C GLU A 99 -4.93 -0.73 -7.39
N PHE A 100 -3.66 -1.11 -7.49
CA PHE A 100 -2.64 -0.83 -6.48
C PHE A 100 -1.45 -0.10 -7.10
N ALA A 101 -0.80 0.75 -6.30
CA ALA A 101 0.45 1.38 -6.69
C ALA A 101 1.47 1.25 -5.57
N LEU A 102 2.72 0.88 -5.89
CA LEU A 102 3.81 0.72 -4.94
C LEU A 102 4.94 1.71 -5.23
N GLY A 103 5.44 2.37 -4.19
CA GLY A 103 6.62 3.21 -4.29
C GLY A 103 6.88 4.08 -3.06
N SER A 104 7.94 4.88 -3.12
CA SER A 104 8.14 5.95 -2.15
C SER A 104 7.12 7.07 -2.37
N TRP A 105 6.83 7.86 -1.32
CA TRP A 105 5.88 8.97 -1.41
C TRP A 105 6.16 9.90 -2.60
N GLN A 106 7.41 10.30 -2.77
CA GLN A 106 7.81 11.23 -3.84
C GLN A 106 7.61 10.63 -5.24
N ALA A 107 7.86 9.32 -5.39
CA ALA A 107 7.73 8.64 -6.66
C ALA A 107 6.24 8.36 -7.04
N LEU A 108 5.34 8.36 -6.06
CA LEU A 108 3.90 8.19 -6.26
C LEU A 108 3.17 9.50 -6.60
N LEU A 109 3.81 10.65 -6.45
CA LEU A 109 3.19 11.93 -6.82
C LEU A 109 3.24 12.16 -8.34
N PRO A 110 2.25 12.89 -8.92
CA PRO A 110 1.08 13.49 -8.27
C PRO A 110 -0.06 12.48 -8.07
N LEU A 111 -0.85 12.63 -6.99
CA LEU A 111 -1.94 11.69 -6.66
C LEU A 111 -3.05 11.64 -7.72
N GLN A 112 -3.23 12.70 -8.50
CA GLN A 112 -4.25 12.83 -9.54
C GLN A 112 -4.05 11.87 -10.74
N GLN A 113 -2.90 11.22 -10.85
CA GLN A 113 -2.66 10.22 -11.88
C GLN A 113 -3.36 8.89 -11.63
N TYR A 114 -3.84 8.65 -10.41
CA TYR A 114 -4.52 7.41 -10.03
C TYR A 114 -6.03 7.54 -10.07
N ARG A 115 -6.73 6.41 -10.20
CA ARG A 115 -8.19 6.36 -10.19
C ARG A 115 -8.72 6.73 -8.80
N ALA A 116 -9.56 7.74 -8.71
CA ALA A 116 -10.21 8.16 -7.47
C ALA A 116 -11.60 7.52 -7.25
N GLY A 117 -12.02 6.59 -8.14
CA GLY A 117 -13.37 6.08 -8.19
C GLY A 117 -14.33 6.99 -8.95
N THR A 118 -15.60 6.57 -9.03
CA THR A 118 -16.70 7.39 -9.59
C THR A 118 -17.81 7.52 -8.56
N PRO A 119 -18.73 8.49 -8.71
CA PRO A 119 -19.86 8.63 -7.78
C PRO A 119 -20.71 7.35 -7.65
N GLU A 120 -20.82 6.56 -8.73
CA GLU A 120 -21.53 5.28 -8.76
C GLU A 120 -20.70 4.14 -8.15
N TYR A 121 -19.38 4.21 -8.28
CA TYR A 121 -18.43 3.17 -7.84
C TYR A 121 -17.21 3.81 -7.15
N PRO A 122 -17.37 4.39 -5.95
CA PRO A 122 -16.25 5.00 -5.23
C PRO A 122 -15.21 3.97 -4.77
N ASP A 123 -15.60 2.71 -4.64
CA ASP A 123 -14.75 1.57 -4.31
C ASP A 123 -13.76 1.18 -5.42
N ARG A 124 -13.99 1.62 -6.67
CA ARG A 124 -13.08 1.37 -7.80
C ARG A 124 -11.91 2.37 -7.86
N SER A 125 -11.54 2.94 -6.74
CA SER A 125 -10.34 3.77 -6.61
C SER A 125 -9.08 2.92 -6.42
N ALA A 126 -7.94 3.51 -6.71
CA ALA A 126 -6.65 2.89 -6.41
C ALA A 126 -6.31 2.96 -4.91
N THR A 127 -5.56 1.96 -4.45
CA THR A 127 -4.92 1.92 -3.13
C THR A 127 -3.41 2.05 -3.29
N LEU A 128 -2.79 2.99 -2.61
CA LEU A 128 -1.37 3.23 -2.68
C LEU A 128 -0.64 2.56 -1.51
N ILE A 129 0.36 1.75 -1.82
CA ILE A 129 1.30 1.14 -0.87
C ILE A 129 2.55 2.01 -0.86
N VAL A 130 2.72 2.78 0.20
CA VAL A 130 3.77 3.80 0.33
C VAL A 130 4.89 3.25 1.20
N GLU A 131 6.07 3.08 0.65
CA GLU A 131 7.29 2.80 1.41
C GLU A 131 7.67 4.02 2.24
N ALA A 132 7.48 3.92 3.55
CA ALA A 132 7.74 4.97 4.52
C ALA A 132 9.10 4.77 5.21
N ALA A 133 9.67 5.86 5.71
CA ALA A 133 10.90 5.80 6.49
C ALA A 133 10.66 5.32 7.93
N GLY A 134 9.40 5.31 8.39
CA GLY A 134 8.98 4.92 9.73
C GLY A 134 7.69 5.61 10.15
N PHE A 135 7.25 5.30 11.37
CA PHE A 135 5.99 5.82 11.95
C PHE A 135 6.21 6.85 13.07
N ALA A 136 7.43 7.36 13.23
CA ALA A 136 7.78 8.34 14.25
C ALA A 136 8.78 9.39 13.71
N PRO A 137 8.76 10.62 14.27
CA PRO A 137 7.75 11.16 15.16
C PRO A 137 6.43 11.48 14.44
N PRO A 138 5.27 11.43 15.12
CA PRO A 138 4.00 11.77 14.50
C PRO A 138 3.93 13.28 14.23
N ASN A 139 3.45 13.67 13.05
CA ASN A 139 3.34 15.05 12.57
C ASN A 139 1.91 15.44 12.15
N ALA A 140 0.97 14.52 12.28
CA ALA A 140 -0.44 14.73 11.94
C ALA A 140 -1.37 14.21 13.04
N VAL A 141 -2.53 14.86 13.16
CA VAL A 141 -3.65 14.43 13.99
C VAL A 141 -4.76 13.95 13.07
N LEU A 142 -5.26 12.74 13.32
CA LEU A 142 -6.30 12.06 12.55
C LEU A 142 -7.61 12.04 13.33
N ARG A 143 -8.74 12.22 12.61
CA ARG A 143 -10.11 12.03 13.10
C ARG A 143 -10.95 11.35 12.02
N GLY A 144 -11.97 10.61 12.43
CA GLY A 144 -12.88 9.96 11.49
C GLY A 144 -13.32 8.58 11.93
N PRO A 145 -13.93 7.81 11.03
CA PRO A 145 -14.35 6.44 11.32
C PRO A 145 -13.20 5.59 11.85
N GLY A 146 -13.50 4.77 12.87
CA GLY A 146 -12.51 3.91 13.53
C GLY A 146 -11.62 4.59 14.58
N ILE A 147 -11.74 5.91 14.73
CA ILE A 147 -10.99 6.71 15.72
C ILE A 147 -11.98 7.27 16.74
N LYS A 148 -11.78 6.97 18.05
CA LYS A 148 -12.71 7.40 19.10
C LYS A 148 -12.79 8.93 19.24
N ASP A 149 -11.65 9.59 19.39
CA ASP A 149 -11.54 11.04 19.53
C ASP A 149 -10.58 11.62 18.49
N SER A 150 -9.30 11.31 18.65
CA SER A 150 -8.23 11.60 17.70
C SER A 150 -7.05 10.66 17.94
N THR A 151 -6.26 10.44 16.91
CA THR A 151 -4.98 9.74 17.02
C THR A 151 -3.89 10.51 16.28
N ARG A 152 -2.62 10.15 16.48
CA ARG A 152 -1.50 10.81 15.81
C ARG A 152 -0.76 9.80 14.93
N MET A 153 -0.27 10.29 13.79
CA MET A 153 0.47 9.46 12.84
C MET A 153 1.56 10.28 12.15
N ALA A 154 2.67 9.64 11.77
CA ALA A 154 3.65 10.22 10.87
C ALA A 154 3.17 10.06 9.43
N LEU A 155 2.99 11.17 8.72
CA LEU A 155 2.54 11.20 7.33
C LEU A 155 3.54 11.95 6.45
N PRO A 156 3.81 11.46 5.21
CA PRO A 156 4.85 12.06 4.37
C PRO A 156 4.43 13.36 3.67
N GLY A 157 3.14 13.55 3.41
CA GLY A 157 2.61 14.68 2.63
C GLY A 157 1.24 15.09 3.12
N ILE A 158 1.19 15.91 4.19
CA ILE A 158 -0.09 16.30 4.84
C ILE A 158 -0.99 17.05 3.86
N THR A 159 -0.45 17.97 3.08
CA THR A 159 -1.24 18.80 2.13
C THR A 159 -1.92 17.96 1.06
N GLU A 160 -1.18 17.04 0.43
CA GLU A 160 -1.69 16.15 -0.62
C GLU A 160 -2.75 15.20 -0.06
N LEU A 161 -2.50 14.64 1.13
CA LEU A 161 -3.43 13.74 1.81
C LEU A 161 -4.70 14.46 2.26
N GLN A 162 -4.61 15.71 2.72
CA GLN A 162 -5.77 16.56 3.00
C GLN A 162 -6.57 16.82 1.71
N GLY A 163 -5.89 17.14 0.61
CA GLY A 163 -6.51 17.30 -0.71
C GLY A 163 -7.28 16.05 -1.15
N ASN A 164 -6.72 14.87 -0.95
CA ASN A 164 -7.39 13.59 -1.21
C ASN A 164 -8.64 13.41 -0.33
N ALA A 165 -8.54 13.66 0.97
CA ALA A 165 -9.66 13.54 1.90
C ALA A 165 -10.82 14.51 1.61
N CYS A 166 -10.55 15.69 1.05
CA CYS A 166 -11.58 16.64 0.60
C CYS A 166 -12.45 16.08 -0.54
N GLY A 167 -11.98 15.08 -1.28
CA GLY A 167 -12.72 14.41 -2.37
C GLY A 167 -13.75 13.39 -1.91
N TYR A 168 -13.81 13.05 -0.61
CA TYR A 168 -14.71 12.01 -0.11
C TYR A 168 -16.17 12.17 -0.60
N PRO A 169 -16.84 11.09 -1.08
CA PRO A 169 -16.48 9.67 -1.01
C PRO A 169 -15.47 9.18 -2.07
N LEU A 170 -15.07 10.02 -2.99
CA LEU A 170 -14.01 9.73 -3.95
C LEU A 170 -12.63 9.95 -3.30
N GLY A 171 -11.59 9.36 -3.91
CA GLY A 171 -10.22 9.51 -3.43
C GLY A 171 -9.51 8.17 -3.28
N LEU A 172 -8.28 8.23 -2.86
CA LEU A 172 -7.38 7.09 -2.72
C LEU A 172 -7.31 6.62 -1.27
N ASP A 173 -7.09 5.35 -1.07
CA ASP A 173 -6.73 4.78 0.22
C ASP A 173 -5.23 4.50 0.26
N PHE A 174 -4.64 4.52 1.45
CA PHE A 174 -3.19 4.38 1.60
C PHE A 174 -2.86 3.31 2.64
N PHE A 175 -1.88 2.48 2.30
CA PHE A 175 -1.07 1.73 3.23
C PHE A 175 0.33 2.35 3.31
N PHE A 176 0.83 2.60 4.49
CA PHE A 176 2.20 3.00 4.75
C PHE A 176 2.94 1.80 5.32
N THR A 177 4.10 1.47 4.77
CA THR A 177 4.86 0.27 5.12
C THR A 177 6.30 0.63 5.47
N CYS A 178 6.86 -0.02 6.50
CA CYS A 178 8.26 0.11 6.88
C CYS A 178 8.73 -1.20 7.53
N GLY A 179 9.64 -1.94 6.88
CA GLY A 179 10.00 -3.29 7.33
C GLY A 179 8.78 -4.19 7.39
N ALA A 180 8.47 -4.76 8.55
CA ALA A 180 7.29 -5.56 8.80
C ALA A 180 6.09 -4.76 9.34
N GLU A 181 6.24 -3.46 9.53
CA GLU A 181 5.21 -2.58 10.09
C GLU A 181 4.29 -2.01 9.01
N LEU A 182 3.02 -1.91 9.32
CA LEU A 182 1.93 -1.42 8.48
C LEU A 182 1.03 -0.47 9.24
N ALA A 183 0.74 0.68 8.66
CA ALA A 183 -0.37 1.55 9.07
C ALA A 183 -1.19 1.92 7.84
N ALA A 184 -2.45 2.34 8.04
CA ALA A 184 -3.30 2.72 6.93
C ALA A 184 -4.00 4.06 7.15
N LEU A 185 -4.40 4.68 6.03
CA LEU A 185 -5.14 5.92 5.99
C LEU A 185 -6.25 5.81 4.94
N PRO A 186 -7.49 5.49 5.35
CA PRO A 186 -8.64 5.54 4.47
C PRO A 186 -8.95 6.98 4.03
N ARG A 187 -9.49 7.14 2.83
CA ARG A 187 -9.94 8.42 2.26
C ARG A 187 -10.96 9.19 3.13
N SER A 188 -11.66 8.48 4.00
CA SER A 188 -12.63 9.06 4.94
C SER A 188 -12.00 9.72 6.17
N THR A 189 -10.69 9.58 6.36
CA THR A 189 -9.97 10.13 7.52
C THR A 189 -9.66 11.60 7.32
N GLN A 190 -10.07 12.42 8.28
CA GLN A 190 -9.71 13.84 8.34
C GLN A 190 -8.33 14.01 8.96
N ILE A 191 -7.52 14.88 8.37
CA ILE A 191 -6.13 15.09 8.72
C ILE A 191 -5.90 16.55 9.07
N THR A 192 -5.26 16.81 10.20
CA THR A 192 -4.75 18.15 10.54
C THR A 192 -3.26 18.04 10.86
N ALA A 193 -2.48 19.07 10.52
CA ALA A 193 -1.09 19.13 10.94
C ALA A 193 -1.01 19.06 12.46
N GLY A 194 -0.11 18.24 12.98
CA GLY A 194 0.22 18.17 14.41
C GLY A 194 1.40 19.09 14.70
N ASP A 195 1.39 19.67 15.89
CA ASP A 195 2.53 20.40 16.45
C ASP A 195 3.63 19.42 16.90
#